data_4700da3a9754b78ba033d6c2b5cd1e51
#
_entry.id   4700da3a9754b78ba033d6c2b5cd1e51
#
_cell.length_a   1.000
_cell.length_b   1.000
_cell.length_c   1.000
_cell.angle_alpha   90.00
_cell.angle_beta   90.00
_cell.angle_gamma   90.00
#
_symmetry.space_group_name_H-M   'P 1'
#
loop_
_entity.id
_entity.type
_entity.pdbx_description
1 polymer ?
#
loop_
_entity_poly.entity_id
_entity_poly.type
_entity_poly.pdbx_seq_one_letter_code
_entity_poly.pdbx_strand_id
1 'polypeptide(L)'
;MSSEAPRQRILEICKNRKKTLFEVKSKVKTMLQGEHPSHFVGLGIEYERTREYAFGDDYRRIEWGLTARTPPKPDGENTLFIKQYREEKNLSVLLILDQSGSMEYRDKVPTAVRLALVIADLAQRRGDYVGLVSFRNKVELFLPPARSVEQSYRILTALCKFYRAGGTSNLRTMAVEVARVLRNRSIVNLITDINHEASDFTFFAQLMRAGGHMANVLLIADESEINLPNVGWLTLTENEELQKITVDTSELKKEYDNEVRILLKDINAGCNYFGGKVLLFNNPREVDNRIPKIAGLYRLSREGVYR
;
A
#
# COMPACT_ATOMS: atom_id res chain seq x y z
N MET A 1 8.11 -15.13 -26.09
CA MET A 1 6.69 -14.69 -26.10
C MET A 1 6.71 -13.19 -26.11
N SER A 2 5.99 -12.54 -27.05
CA SER A 2 6.20 -11.16 -27.47
C SER A 2 6.02 -10.11 -26.35
N SER A 3 6.89 -9.09 -26.35
CA SER A 3 6.84 -7.90 -25.49
C SER A 3 5.57 -7.04 -25.70
N GLU A 4 4.68 -7.39 -26.62
CA GLU A 4 3.48 -6.65 -26.94
C GLU A 4 2.31 -6.88 -25.96
N ALA A 5 2.25 -8.03 -25.30
CA ALA A 5 1.13 -8.39 -24.43
C ALA A 5 0.97 -7.49 -23.18
N PRO A 6 2.04 -7.09 -22.46
CA PRO A 6 1.93 -6.18 -21.30
C PRO A 6 1.47 -4.78 -21.67
N ARG A 7 2.00 -4.24 -22.78
CA ARG A 7 1.58 -2.92 -23.29
C ARG A 7 0.11 -2.89 -23.73
N GLN A 8 -0.37 -3.98 -24.33
CA GLN A 8 -1.79 -4.09 -24.72
C GLN A 8 -2.70 -4.08 -23.50
N ARG A 9 -2.33 -4.74 -22.40
CA ARG A 9 -3.14 -4.79 -21.16
C ARG A 9 -3.24 -3.42 -20.49
N ILE A 10 -2.16 -2.66 -20.41
CA ILE A 10 -2.25 -1.30 -19.85
C ILE A 10 -3.05 -0.39 -20.77
N LEU A 11 -2.93 -0.52 -22.09
CA LEU A 11 -3.74 0.22 -23.04
C LEU A 11 -5.22 -0.11 -22.90
N GLU A 12 -5.58 -1.36 -22.63
CA GLU A 12 -6.95 -1.77 -22.34
C GLU A 12 -7.50 -1.13 -21.07
N ILE A 13 -6.72 -1.16 -19.97
CA ILE A 13 -7.04 -0.45 -18.73
C ILE A 13 -7.27 1.04 -19.02
N CYS A 14 -6.39 1.64 -19.81
CA CYS A 14 -6.44 3.06 -20.14
C CYS A 14 -7.61 3.42 -21.06
N LYS A 15 -8.02 2.55 -21.97
CA LYS A 15 -9.22 2.71 -22.79
C LYS A 15 -10.49 2.61 -21.95
N ASN A 16 -10.51 1.71 -20.97
CA ASN A 16 -11.69 1.34 -20.18
C ASN A 16 -11.65 1.89 -18.73
N ARG A 17 -11.01 3.06 -18.49
CA ARG A 17 -10.78 3.62 -17.14
C ARG A 17 -12.00 3.59 -16.21
N LYS A 18 -13.18 4.01 -16.70
CA LYS A 18 -14.40 4.01 -15.89
C LYS A 18 -14.84 2.60 -15.48
N LYS A 19 -14.73 1.64 -16.40
CA LYS A 19 -15.03 0.22 -16.14
C LYS A 19 -14.07 -0.36 -15.11
N THR A 20 -12.77 -0.15 -15.29
CA THR A 20 -11.72 -0.61 -14.36
C THR A 20 -11.97 -0.07 -12.96
N LEU A 21 -12.27 1.22 -12.80
CA LEU A 21 -12.58 1.81 -11.50
C LEU A 21 -13.85 1.24 -10.88
N PHE A 22 -14.89 1.04 -11.70
CA PHE A 22 -16.13 0.44 -11.20
C PHE A 22 -15.90 -0.97 -10.70
N GLU A 23 -15.14 -1.79 -11.42
CA GLU A 23 -14.78 -3.15 -11.04
C GLU A 23 -14.00 -3.18 -9.72
N VAL A 24 -12.98 -2.32 -9.56
CA VAL A 24 -12.22 -2.21 -8.31
C VAL A 24 -13.13 -1.81 -7.15
N LYS A 25 -13.90 -0.74 -7.29
CA LYS A 25 -14.82 -0.25 -6.25
C LYS A 25 -15.87 -1.28 -5.84
N SER A 26 -16.44 -1.98 -6.83
CA SER A 26 -17.38 -3.07 -6.61
C SER A 26 -16.72 -4.22 -5.84
N LYS A 27 -15.52 -4.64 -6.25
CA LYS A 27 -14.78 -5.72 -5.61
C LYS A 27 -14.39 -5.40 -4.17
N VAL A 28 -13.87 -4.19 -3.94
CA VAL A 28 -13.57 -3.70 -2.59
C VAL A 28 -14.83 -3.72 -1.72
N LYS A 29 -15.94 -3.21 -2.24
CA LYS A 29 -17.23 -3.22 -1.52
C LYS A 29 -17.65 -4.64 -1.14
N THR A 30 -17.64 -5.58 -2.08
CA THR A 30 -18.05 -6.97 -1.87
C THR A 30 -17.14 -7.67 -0.86
N MET A 31 -15.82 -7.53 -0.98
CA MET A 31 -14.87 -8.19 -0.11
C MET A 31 -14.88 -7.66 1.34
N LEU A 32 -15.26 -6.40 1.53
CA LEU A 32 -15.36 -5.80 2.86
C LEU A 32 -16.74 -6.00 3.51
N GLN A 33 -17.78 -6.34 2.76
CA GLN A 33 -19.12 -6.61 3.31
C GLN A 33 -19.18 -7.86 4.19
N GLY A 34 -18.21 -8.78 4.06
CA GLY A 34 -18.07 -9.96 4.94
C GLY A 34 -17.38 -9.69 6.29
N GLU A 35 -16.69 -8.56 6.42
CA GLU A 35 -16.13 -8.09 7.69
C GLU A 35 -17.11 -7.10 8.31
N HIS A 36 -17.36 -7.20 9.62
CA HIS A 36 -18.35 -6.41 10.34
C HIS A 36 -18.40 -4.94 9.88
N PRO A 37 -19.58 -4.41 9.44
CA PRO A 37 -19.70 -3.06 8.88
C PRO A 37 -19.26 -1.94 9.83
N SER A 38 -19.25 -2.21 11.14
CA SER A 38 -18.90 -1.26 12.20
C SER A 38 -17.46 -0.73 12.15
N HIS A 39 -16.53 -1.42 11.45
CA HIS A 39 -15.13 -1.00 11.38
C HIS A 39 -14.79 -0.12 10.16
N PHE A 40 -15.67 -0.02 9.17
CA PHE A 40 -15.41 0.71 7.92
C PHE A 40 -16.30 1.94 7.69
N VAL A 41 -17.34 2.11 8.48
CA VAL A 41 -18.28 3.25 8.41
C VAL A 41 -18.24 3.98 9.76
N GLY A 42 -17.09 4.60 10.06
CA GLY A 42 -16.96 5.51 11.20
C GLY A 42 -17.05 6.96 10.73
N LEU A 43 -17.89 7.75 11.35
CA LEU A 43 -18.03 9.21 11.18
C LEU A 43 -16.81 9.97 11.76
N GLY A 44 -15.57 9.48 11.55
CA GLY A 44 -14.36 10.19 12.01
C GLY A 44 -14.19 10.29 13.53
N ILE A 45 -14.93 9.48 14.29
CA ILE A 45 -14.92 9.51 15.75
C ILE A 45 -14.84 8.06 16.24
N GLU A 46 -13.64 7.60 16.61
CA GLU A 46 -13.46 6.28 17.23
C GLU A 46 -13.64 6.38 18.75
N TYR A 47 -14.45 5.47 19.33
CA TYR A 47 -14.50 5.28 20.77
C TYR A 47 -13.11 4.83 21.25
N GLU A 48 -12.49 5.62 22.14
CA GLU A 48 -11.17 5.33 22.69
C GLU A 48 -11.28 4.59 24.03
N ARG A 49 -12.00 5.19 24.96
CA ARG A 49 -12.21 4.63 26.31
C ARG A 49 -13.34 5.36 27.04
N THR A 50 -13.80 4.77 28.12
CA THR A 50 -14.62 5.46 29.11
C THR A 50 -13.73 5.90 30.26
N ARG A 51 -13.89 7.13 30.73
CA ARG A 51 -13.26 7.66 31.93
C ARG A 51 -14.28 8.36 32.83
N GLU A 52 -13.90 8.67 34.05
CA GLU A 52 -14.72 9.50 34.90
C GLU A 52 -14.89 10.90 34.29
N TYR A 53 -16.09 11.43 34.43
CA TYR A 53 -16.45 12.80 34.04
C TYR A 53 -15.65 13.81 34.87
N ALA A 54 -15.08 14.81 34.24
CA ALA A 54 -14.45 15.95 34.89
C ALA A 54 -15.24 17.22 34.55
N PHE A 55 -15.23 18.19 35.47
CA PHE A 55 -15.89 19.46 35.25
C PHE A 55 -15.36 20.15 33.98
N GLY A 56 -16.30 20.50 33.07
CA GLY A 56 -15.98 21.06 31.75
C GLY A 56 -16.09 20.07 30.59
N ASP A 57 -16.31 18.78 30.85
CA ASP A 57 -16.57 17.80 29.82
C ASP A 57 -17.99 17.97 29.21
N ASP A 58 -18.14 17.57 27.95
CA ASP A 58 -19.44 17.61 27.26
C ASP A 58 -20.40 16.55 27.81
N TYR A 59 -21.41 17.00 28.58
CA TYR A 59 -22.43 16.14 29.21
C TYR A 59 -23.20 15.25 28.25
N ARG A 60 -23.24 15.59 26.94
CA ARG A 60 -23.91 14.77 25.90
C ARG A 60 -23.20 13.46 25.65
N ARG A 61 -21.95 13.34 26.08
CA ARG A 61 -21.12 12.14 25.93
C ARG A 61 -21.15 11.24 27.16
N ILE A 62 -22.00 11.51 28.14
CA ILE A 62 -22.12 10.68 29.34
C ILE A 62 -22.64 9.28 28.94
N GLU A 63 -21.93 8.25 29.41
CA GLU A 63 -22.32 6.85 29.29
C GLU A 63 -23.30 6.47 30.40
N TRP A 64 -24.58 6.77 30.19
CA TRP A 64 -25.60 6.56 31.17
C TRP A 64 -25.75 5.09 31.60
N GLY A 65 -25.51 4.14 30.68
CA GLY A 65 -25.60 2.71 30.97
C GLY A 65 -24.55 2.23 31.97
N LEU A 66 -23.32 2.73 31.88
CA LEU A 66 -22.26 2.42 32.83
C LEU A 66 -22.43 3.19 34.14
N THR A 67 -22.80 4.45 34.05
CA THR A 67 -23.07 5.32 35.19
C THR A 67 -24.15 4.70 36.09
N ALA A 68 -25.26 4.22 35.54
CA ALA A 68 -26.34 3.61 36.29
C ALA A 68 -26.00 2.26 36.94
N ARG A 69 -24.98 1.54 36.40
CA ARG A 69 -24.53 0.24 36.94
C ARG A 69 -23.44 0.37 37.98
N THR A 70 -22.84 1.55 38.10
CA THR A 70 -21.73 1.80 39.04
C THR A 70 -22.30 2.21 40.38
N PRO A 71 -21.95 1.54 41.48
CA PRO A 71 -22.45 1.93 42.82
C PRO A 71 -21.95 3.34 43.16
N PRO A 72 -22.75 4.11 43.93
CA PRO A 72 -22.32 5.42 44.39
C PRO A 72 -21.07 5.32 45.25
N LYS A 73 -20.25 6.38 45.25
CA LYS A 73 -19.09 6.50 46.14
C LYS A 73 -19.50 6.50 47.59
N PRO A 74 -18.57 6.22 48.56
CA PRO A 74 -18.86 6.24 49.99
C PRO A 74 -19.42 7.55 50.51
N ASP A 75 -19.17 8.66 49.80
CA ASP A 75 -19.70 10.01 50.06
C ASP A 75 -21.13 10.23 49.52
N GLY A 76 -21.72 9.23 48.86
CA GLY A 76 -23.05 9.28 48.27
C GLY A 76 -23.11 9.91 46.86
N GLU A 77 -21.98 10.36 46.31
CA GLU A 77 -21.93 10.91 44.95
C GLU A 77 -21.90 9.82 43.87
N ASN A 78 -22.67 10.03 42.81
CA ASN A 78 -22.68 9.16 41.67
C ASN A 78 -21.44 9.43 40.77
N THR A 79 -20.68 8.38 40.46
CA THR A 79 -19.58 8.48 39.50
C THR A 79 -20.16 8.56 38.10
N LEU A 80 -20.07 9.71 37.45
CA LEU A 80 -20.44 9.88 36.06
C LEU A 80 -19.32 9.40 35.15
N PHE A 81 -19.64 8.64 34.13
CA PHE A 81 -18.69 8.18 33.13
C PHE A 81 -18.97 8.84 31.79
N ILE A 82 -17.89 9.26 31.10
CA ILE A 82 -17.94 9.88 29.78
C ILE A 82 -17.21 9.01 28.74
N LYS A 83 -17.84 8.89 27.56
CA LYS A 83 -17.18 8.30 26.38
C LYS A 83 -16.15 9.26 25.84
N GLN A 84 -14.90 8.89 25.91
CA GLN A 84 -13.83 9.60 25.25
C GLN A 84 -13.67 9.05 23.83
N TYR A 85 -13.79 9.95 22.88
CA TYR A 85 -13.61 9.65 21.46
C TYR A 85 -12.32 10.28 20.98
N ARG A 86 -11.61 9.53 20.13
CA ARG A 86 -10.46 10.07 19.41
C ARG A 86 -10.96 10.61 18.08
N GLU A 87 -10.67 11.87 17.79
CA GLU A 87 -10.86 12.39 16.44
C GLU A 87 -9.91 11.66 15.48
N GLU A 88 -10.46 10.89 14.55
CA GLU A 88 -9.66 10.35 13.45
C GLU A 88 -9.23 11.51 12.55
N LYS A 89 -7.98 11.92 12.68
CA LYS A 89 -7.39 12.89 11.73
C LYS A 89 -7.27 12.22 10.37
N ASN A 90 -7.73 12.92 9.33
CA ASN A 90 -7.52 12.47 7.95
C ASN A 90 -6.01 12.43 7.67
N LEU A 91 -5.53 11.29 7.22
CA LEU A 91 -4.12 11.07 6.88
C LEU A 91 -3.85 11.33 5.40
N SER A 92 -2.60 11.56 5.12
CA SER A 92 -2.10 11.58 3.75
C SER A 92 -1.59 10.18 3.38
N VAL A 93 -2.06 9.66 2.27
CA VAL A 93 -1.66 8.37 1.70
C VAL A 93 -0.96 8.64 0.39
N LEU A 94 0.31 8.29 0.29
CA LEU A 94 1.08 8.41 -0.92
C LEU A 94 1.31 7.04 -1.55
N LEU A 95 0.89 6.89 -2.79
CA LEU A 95 1.19 5.76 -3.64
C LEU A 95 2.44 6.08 -4.44
N ILE A 96 3.45 5.23 -4.38
CA ILE A 96 4.70 5.36 -5.14
C ILE A 96 4.76 4.17 -6.09
N LEU A 97 4.78 4.43 -7.38
CA LEU A 97 4.74 3.41 -8.42
C LEU A 97 6.03 3.40 -9.23
N ASP A 98 6.67 2.25 -9.26
CA ASP A 98 7.83 1.99 -10.11
C ASP A 98 7.39 1.82 -11.57
N GLN A 99 8.13 2.46 -12.49
CA GLN A 99 7.95 2.38 -13.94
C GLN A 99 9.20 1.87 -14.66
N SER A 100 10.05 1.12 -13.96
CA SER A 100 11.23 0.48 -14.56
C SER A 100 10.86 -0.55 -15.64
N GLY A 101 11.85 -0.91 -16.43
CA GLY A 101 11.70 -1.91 -17.50
C GLY A 101 11.28 -3.28 -16.98
N SER A 102 11.75 -3.65 -15.78
CA SER A 102 11.41 -4.92 -15.13
C SER A 102 9.92 -5.03 -14.79
N MET A 103 9.24 -3.90 -14.55
CA MET A 103 7.80 -3.86 -14.32
C MET A 103 6.97 -4.20 -15.56
N GLU A 104 7.53 -4.12 -16.78
CA GLU A 104 6.82 -4.51 -18.00
C GLU A 104 6.63 -6.03 -18.14
N TYR A 105 7.25 -6.82 -17.28
CA TYR A 105 7.15 -8.28 -17.39
C TYR A 105 5.75 -8.78 -17.02
N ARG A 106 5.10 -9.47 -17.96
CA ARG A 106 3.78 -10.13 -17.79
C ARG A 106 2.71 -9.23 -17.15
N ASP A 107 2.20 -9.59 -15.98
CA ASP A 107 1.07 -8.97 -15.30
C ASP A 107 1.48 -7.95 -14.22
N LYS A 108 2.77 -7.59 -14.12
CA LYS A 108 3.24 -6.69 -13.05
C LYS A 108 2.54 -5.32 -13.11
N VAL A 109 2.48 -4.67 -14.29
CA VAL A 109 1.84 -3.36 -14.41
C VAL A 109 0.34 -3.41 -14.12
N PRO A 110 -0.46 -4.32 -14.70
CA PRO A 110 -1.85 -4.48 -14.31
C PRO A 110 -2.05 -4.72 -12.81
N THR A 111 -1.17 -5.51 -12.19
CA THR A 111 -1.18 -5.78 -10.74
C THR A 111 -0.90 -4.51 -9.93
N ALA A 112 0.13 -3.74 -10.33
CA ALA A 112 0.50 -2.48 -9.70
C ALA A 112 -0.64 -1.45 -9.75
N VAL A 113 -1.24 -1.27 -10.93
CA VAL A 113 -2.39 -0.37 -11.11
C VAL A 113 -3.59 -0.83 -10.28
N ARG A 114 -3.88 -2.14 -10.28
CA ARG A 114 -4.97 -2.71 -9.48
C ARG A 114 -4.77 -2.44 -8.00
N LEU A 115 -3.56 -2.70 -7.49
CA LEU A 115 -3.17 -2.49 -6.10
C LEU A 115 -3.26 -1.02 -5.71
N ALA A 116 -2.74 -0.12 -6.54
CA ALA A 116 -2.83 1.33 -6.32
C ALA A 116 -4.29 1.80 -6.20
N LEU A 117 -5.17 1.31 -7.08
CA LEU A 117 -6.59 1.68 -7.06
C LEU A 117 -7.33 1.09 -5.86
N VAL A 118 -7.00 -0.12 -5.42
CA VAL A 118 -7.57 -0.73 -4.20
C VAL A 118 -7.21 0.12 -2.98
N ILE A 119 -5.93 0.49 -2.82
CA ILE A 119 -5.49 1.33 -1.69
C ILE A 119 -6.12 2.71 -1.77
N ALA A 120 -6.21 3.31 -2.96
CA ALA A 120 -6.86 4.60 -3.15
C ALA A 120 -8.35 4.56 -2.75
N ASP A 121 -9.09 3.49 -3.10
CA ASP A 121 -10.51 3.34 -2.72
C ASP A 121 -10.66 3.12 -1.20
N LEU A 122 -9.79 2.33 -0.58
CA LEU A 122 -9.77 2.13 0.87
C LEU A 122 -9.53 3.45 1.62
N ALA A 123 -8.56 4.25 1.16
CA ALA A 123 -8.25 5.54 1.74
C ALA A 123 -9.39 6.55 1.56
N GLN A 124 -9.98 6.61 0.36
CA GLN A 124 -11.13 7.49 0.09
C GLN A 124 -12.36 7.16 0.96
N ARG A 125 -12.63 5.88 1.21
CA ARG A 125 -13.73 5.44 2.10
C ARG A 125 -13.53 5.94 3.53
N ARG A 126 -12.29 6.11 3.97
CA ARG A 126 -11.94 6.67 5.28
C ARG A 126 -11.83 8.21 5.29
N GLY A 127 -11.98 8.84 4.13
CA GLY A 127 -11.83 10.29 3.98
C GLY A 127 -10.39 10.78 4.00
N ASP A 128 -9.41 9.90 3.79
CA ASP A 128 -8.00 10.27 3.71
C ASP A 128 -7.65 10.93 2.37
N TYR A 129 -6.56 11.71 2.38
CA TYR A 129 -6.00 12.32 1.18
C TYR A 129 -5.14 11.31 0.45
N VAL A 130 -5.31 11.16 -0.87
CA VAL A 130 -4.52 10.21 -1.66
C VAL A 130 -3.75 10.94 -2.74
N GLY A 131 -2.45 10.68 -2.80
CA GLY A 131 -1.54 11.18 -3.83
C GLY A 131 -0.84 10.04 -4.57
N LEU A 132 -0.16 10.39 -5.66
CA LEU A 132 0.60 9.46 -6.48
C LEU A 132 1.96 10.04 -6.82
N VAL A 133 2.97 9.22 -6.72
CA VAL A 133 4.30 9.42 -7.32
C VAL A 133 4.54 8.31 -8.31
N SER A 134 5.09 8.60 -9.46
CA SER A 134 5.74 7.59 -10.28
C SER A 134 7.21 7.93 -10.49
N PHE A 135 8.03 6.91 -10.53
CA PHE A 135 9.48 7.08 -10.62
C PHE A 135 10.15 6.02 -11.51
N ARG A 136 11.33 6.37 -11.96
CA ARG A 136 12.39 5.51 -12.49
C ARG A 136 13.70 5.94 -11.82
N ASN A 137 14.69 6.44 -12.55
CA ASN A 137 15.90 6.99 -11.94
C ASN A 137 15.65 8.22 -11.04
N LYS A 138 14.52 8.91 -11.24
CA LYS A 138 14.04 10.05 -10.46
C LYS A 138 12.51 10.07 -10.44
N VAL A 139 11.92 10.93 -9.63
CA VAL A 139 10.49 11.19 -9.66
C VAL A 139 10.11 11.84 -11.00
N GLU A 140 9.19 11.20 -11.73
CA GLU A 140 8.71 11.67 -13.03
C GLU A 140 7.34 12.32 -12.97
N LEU A 141 6.51 11.87 -12.04
CA LEU A 141 5.18 12.38 -11.81
C LEU A 141 4.93 12.53 -10.32
N PHE A 142 4.42 13.67 -9.93
CA PHE A 142 3.87 13.90 -8.59
C PHE A 142 2.45 14.45 -8.70
N LEU A 143 1.48 13.66 -8.28
CA LEU A 143 0.10 14.07 -8.08
C LEU A 143 -0.11 14.28 -6.58
N PRO A 144 -0.27 15.53 -6.10
CA PRO A 144 -0.36 15.80 -4.68
C PRO A 144 -1.56 15.10 -4.04
N PRO A 145 -1.45 14.73 -2.74
CA PRO A 145 -2.56 14.15 -2.01
C PRO A 145 -3.77 15.06 -2.01
N ALA A 146 -4.93 14.53 -2.41
CA ALA A 146 -6.19 15.25 -2.42
C ALA A 146 -7.33 14.35 -1.92
N ARG A 147 -8.32 14.98 -1.27
CA ARG A 147 -9.56 14.36 -0.83
C ARG A 147 -10.68 14.69 -1.81
N SER A 148 -10.81 13.86 -2.83
CA SER A 148 -11.84 14.03 -3.85
C SER A 148 -12.41 12.68 -4.24
N VAL A 149 -13.70 12.60 -4.48
CA VAL A 149 -14.38 11.39 -5.00
C VAL A 149 -13.77 10.94 -6.33
N GLU A 150 -13.24 11.89 -7.09
CA GLU A 150 -12.63 11.65 -8.39
C GLU A 150 -11.12 11.34 -8.32
N GLN A 151 -10.51 11.35 -7.13
CA GLN A 151 -9.06 11.22 -7.01
C GLN A 151 -8.55 9.88 -7.58
N SER A 152 -9.24 8.77 -7.37
CA SER A 152 -8.89 7.49 -8.00
C SER A 152 -8.93 7.56 -9.53
N TYR A 153 -9.87 8.32 -10.10
CA TYR A 153 -9.92 8.53 -11.55
C TYR A 153 -8.76 9.40 -12.04
N ARG A 154 -8.40 10.43 -11.29
CA ARG A 154 -7.23 11.28 -11.58
C ARG A 154 -5.93 10.48 -11.52
N ILE A 155 -5.78 9.62 -10.50
CA ILE A 155 -4.64 8.71 -10.35
C ILE A 155 -4.54 7.79 -11.57
N LEU A 156 -5.63 7.10 -11.93
CA LEU A 156 -5.63 6.21 -13.09
C LEU A 156 -5.36 6.96 -14.39
N THR A 157 -5.91 8.15 -14.53
CA THR A 157 -5.66 8.99 -15.73
C THR A 157 -4.21 9.46 -15.81
N ALA A 158 -3.62 9.82 -14.67
CA ALA A 158 -2.21 10.20 -14.57
C ALA A 158 -1.30 9.02 -14.94
N LEU A 159 -1.56 7.84 -14.41
CA LEU A 159 -0.83 6.61 -14.76
C LEU A 159 -0.92 6.33 -16.27
N CYS A 160 -2.12 6.41 -16.84
CA CYS A 160 -2.30 6.17 -18.28
C CYS A 160 -1.62 7.21 -19.16
N LYS A 161 -1.57 8.46 -18.74
CA LYS A 161 -0.98 9.56 -19.52
C LYS A 161 0.55 9.57 -19.46
N PHE A 162 1.10 9.26 -18.29
CA PHE A 162 2.53 9.36 -18.01
C PHE A 162 3.24 8.01 -17.92
N TYR A 163 2.53 6.90 -18.15
CA TYR A 163 3.15 5.60 -18.19
C TYR A 163 4.15 5.53 -19.34
N ARG A 164 5.40 5.42 -18.98
CA ARG A 164 6.54 5.20 -19.88
C ARG A 164 7.38 4.10 -19.28
N ALA A 165 7.14 2.89 -19.71
CA ALA A 165 7.93 1.77 -19.24
C ALA A 165 9.32 1.77 -19.91
N GLY A 166 10.27 1.16 -19.23
CA GLY A 166 11.63 1.01 -19.68
C GLY A 166 12.64 1.82 -18.89
N GLY A 167 13.90 1.44 -19.00
CA GLY A 167 15.01 2.02 -18.24
C GLY A 167 15.14 1.46 -16.83
N THR A 168 16.20 1.86 -16.16
CA THR A 168 16.54 1.47 -14.79
C THR A 168 15.75 2.28 -13.78
N SER A 169 15.61 1.78 -12.57
CA SER A 169 15.05 2.53 -11.44
C SER A 169 16.08 2.72 -10.32
N ASN A 170 15.94 3.83 -9.61
CA ASN A 170 16.79 4.13 -8.45
C ASN A 170 15.93 4.44 -7.24
N LEU A 171 15.78 3.43 -6.40
CA LEU A 171 14.93 3.50 -5.20
C LEU A 171 15.46 4.49 -4.17
N ARG A 172 16.78 4.61 -4.00
CA ARG A 172 17.38 5.56 -3.04
C ARG A 172 17.14 7.01 -3.45
N THR A 173 17.38 7.33 -4.74
CA THR A 173 17.13 8.67 -5.27
C THR A 173 15.65 9.05 -5.10
N MET A 174 14.75 8.16 -5.50
CA MET A 174 13.30 8.35 -5.31
C MET A 174 12.95 8.58 -3.82
N ALA A 175 13.50 7.77 -2.91
CA ALA A 175 13.21 7.90 -1.48
C ALA A 175 13.58 9.29 -0.94
N VAL A 176 14.75 9.80 -1.33
CA VAL A 176 15.20 11.15 -0.94
C VAL A 176 14.31 12.25 -1.53
N GLU A 177 13.94 12.14 -2.80
CA GLU A 177 13.06 13.12 -3.45
C GLU A 177 11.67 13.15 -2.81
N VAL A 178 11.10 11.97 -2.52
CA VAL A 178 9.79 11.84 -1.84
C VAL A 178 9.85 12.40 -0.41
N ALA A 179 10.89 12.10 0.36
CA ALA A 179 11.04 12.61 1.72
C ALA A 179 11.06 14.15 1.77
N ARG A 180 11.60 14.82 0.73
CA ARG A 180 11.62 16.29 0.63
C ARG A 180 10.24 16.92 0.40
N VAL A 181 9.32 16.22 -0.26
CA VAL A 181 7.98 16.74 -0.59
C VAL A 181 6.92 16.39 0.46
N LEU A 182 7.18 15.38 1.28
CA LEU A 182 6.28 14.98 2.37
C LEU A 182 6.42 15.93 3.56
N ARG A 183 5.39 16.75 3.82
CA ARG A 183 5.38 17.71 4.93
C ARG A 183 4.65 17.19 6.18
N ASN A 184 3.65 16.35 5.98
CA ASN A 184 2.81 15.83 7.06
C ASN A 184 3.05 14.33 7.23
N ARG A 185 2.80 13.82 8.44
CA ARG A 185 2.82 12.38 8.70
C ARG A 185 1.90 11.66 7.72
N SER A 186 2.43 10.68 7.03
CA SER A 186 1.77 10.02 5.88
C SER A 186 1.95 8.52 5.91
N ILE A 187 1.04 7.81 5.28
CA ILE A 187 1.24 6.40 4.92
C ILE A 187 1.80 6.37 3.51
N VAL A 188 2.99 5.84 3.36
CA VAL A 188 3.70 5.75 2.08
C VAL A 188 3.71 4.31 1.62
N ASN A 189 3.11 4.03 0.46
CA ASN A 189 3.01 2.70 -0.12
C ASN A 189 3.86 2.64 -1.38
N LEU A 190 5.01 1.97 -1.29
CA LEU A 190 5.89 1.70 -2.42
C LEU A 190 5.41 0.45 -3.14
N ILE A 191 5.12 0.56 -4.42
CA ILE A 191 4.71 -0.52 -5.32
C ILE A 191 5.80 -0.70 -6.35
N THR A 192 6.56 -1.76 -6.26
CA THR A 192 7.72 -2.08 -7.09
C THR A 192 7.92 -3.59 -7.18
N ASP A 193 8.90 -4.03 -7.93
CA ASP A 193 9.27 -5.45 -8.01
C ASP A 193 10.42 -5.82 -7.07
N ILE A 194 10.93 -7.04 -7.21
CA ILE A 194 12.00 -7.59 -6.36
C ILE A 194 13.41 -7.28 -6.89
N ASN A 195 13.55 -6.53 -8.01
CA ASN A 195 14.82 -6.32 -8.69
C ASN A 195 15.68 -5.17 -8.08
N HIS A 196 15.52 -4.93 -6.79
CA HIS A 196 16.33 -4.00 -6.02
C HIS A 196 17.07 -4.73 -4.91
N GLU A 197 18.15 -4.16 -4.42
CA GLU A 197 18.84 -4.70 -3.25
C GLU A 197 17.99 -4.56 -1.97
N ALA A 198 18.08 -5.54 -1.07
CA ALA A 198 17.39 -5.46 0.23
C ALA A 198 17.77 -4.21 1.03
N SER A 199 19.02 -3.74 0.85
CA SER A 199 19.53 -2.51 1.45
C SER A 199 18.78 -1.25 1.03
N ASP A 200 18.25 -1.20 -0.20
CA ASP A 200 17.51 -0.05 -0.73
C ASP A 200 16.12 0.06 -0.11
N PHE A 201 15.46 -1.08 0.09
CA PHE A 201 14.18 -1.14 0.80
C PHE A 201 14.35 -0.75 2.27
N THR A 202 15.43 -1.21 2.91
CA THR A 202 15.76 -0.85 4.28
C THR A 202 16.01 0.66 4.40
N PHE A 203 16.79 1.24 3.48
CA PHE A 203 17.02 2.68 3.41
C PHE A 203 15.73 3.48 3.21
N PHE A 204 14.85 3.04 2.31
CA PHE A 204 13.54 3.65 2.11
C PHE A 204 12.72 3.65 3.40
N ALA A 205 12.59 2.50 4.06
CA ALA A 205 11.84 2.37 5.30
C ALA A 205 12.41 3.24 6.43
N GLN A 206 13.73 3.27 6.58
CA GLN A 206 14.46 4.11 7.54
C GLN A 206 14.18 5.58 7.30
N LEU A 207 14.32 6.05 6.05
CA LEU A 207 14.13 7.45 5.70
C LEU A 207 12.69 7.91 5.94
N MET A 208 11.72 7.09 5.55
CA MET A 208 10.29 7.38 5.81
C MET A 208 10.01 7.44 7.31
N ARG A 209 10.55 6.50 8.09
CA ARG A 209 10.38 6.49 9.56
C ARG A 209 11.00 7.71 10.21
N ALA A 210 12.18 8.13 9.78
CA ALA A 210 12.85 9.34 10.27
C ALA A 210 12.01 10.61 10.03
N GLY A 211 11.25 10.66 8.92
CA GLY A 211 10.28 11.72 8.62
C GLY A 211 8.94 11.58 9.37
N GLY A 212 8.77 10.58 10.22
CA GLY A 212 7.52 10.30 10.93
C GLY A 212 6.42 9.68 10.05
N HIS A 213 6.80 9.12 8.90
CA HIS A 213 5.88 8.43 7.98
C HIS A 213 5.86 6.92 8.25
N MET A 214 4.78 6.27 7.83
CA MET A 214 4.64 4.83 7.85
C MET A 214 4.88 4.29 6.45
N ALA A 215 5.92 3.47 6.27
CA ALA A 215 6.28 2.88 4.97
C ALA A 215 5.72 1.47 4.83
N ASN A 216 5.04 1.18 3.72
CA ASN A 216 4.70 -0.16 3.30
C ASN A 216 5.37 -0.44 1.96
N VAL A 217 5.89 -1.64 1.80
CA VAL A 217 6.48 -2.13 0.55
C VAL A 217 5.57 -3.22 -0.01
N LEU A 218 5.06 -2.99 -1.19
CA LEU A 218 4.13 -3.85 -1.90
C LEU A 218 4.86 -4.39 -3.13
N LEU A 219 5.48 -5.54 -2.95
CA LEU A 219 6.28 -6.17 -3.98
C LEU A 219 5.37 -6.84 -5.01
N ILE A 220 5.78 -6.78 -6.26
CA ILE A 220 5.12 -7.48 -7.36
C ILE A 220 6.18 -8.33 -8.06
N ALA A 221 5.92 -9.63 -8.16
CA ALA A 221 6.79 -10.55 -8.88
C ALA A 221 5.95 -11.61 -9.58
N ASP A 222 6.35 -11.97 -10.78
CA ASP A 222 5.74 -13.14 -11.45
C ASP A 222 6.18 -14.43 -10.75
N GLU A 223 5.35 -15.47 -10.85
CA GLU A 223 5.67 -16.78 -10.27
C GLU A 223 7.02 -17.32 -10.76
N SER A 224 7.36 -17.05 -12.03
CA SER A 224 8.64 -17.47 -12.61
C SER A 224 9.85 -16.68 -12.11
N GLU A 225 9.66 -15.52 -11.49
CA GLU A 225 10.72 -14.75 -10.84
C GLU A 225 10.95 -15.19 -9.38
N ILE A 226 9.97 -15.84 -8.77
CA ILE A 226 10.07 -16.36 -7.40
C ILE A 226 10.56 -17.81 -7.41
N ASN A 227 10.05 -18.59 -8.35
CA ASN A 227 10.35 -20.01 -8.51
C ASN A 227 10.80 -20.25 -9.95
N LEU A 228 12.10 -20.45 -10.15
CA LEU A 228 12.65 -20.68 -11.47
C LEU A 228 12.01 -21.95 -12.10
N PRO A 229 11.39 -21.87 -13.31
CA PRO A 229 10.80 -23.03 -13.93
C PRO A 229 11.88 -24.05 -14.32
N ASN A 230 11.66 -25.33 -14.03
CA ASN A 230 12.57 -26.41 -14.42
C ASN A 230 12.24 -26.88 -15.84
N VAL A 231 12.80 -26.21 -16.84
CA VAL A 231 12.53 -26.45 -18.27
C VAL A 231 13.80 -26.77 -19.07
N GLY A 232 14.91 -27.09 -18.41
CA GLY A 232 16.20 -27.27 -19.03
C GLY A 232 16.82 -25.91 -19.41
N TRP A 233 17.21 -25.76 -20.67
CA TRP A 233 17.85 -24.52 -21.15
C TRP A 233 16.83 -23.38 -21.25
N LEU A 234 17.07 -22.28 -20.53
CA LEU A 234 16.25 -21.07 -20.52
C LEU A 234 17.12 -19.86 -20.86
N THR A 235 16.64 -19.00 -21.76
CA THR A 235 17.26 -17.72 -22.00
C THR A 235 16.58 -16.68 -21.14
N LEU A 236 17.31 -16.14 -20.16
CA LEU A 236 16.92 -15.01 -19.34
C LEU A 236 17.28 -13.73 -20.09
N THR A 237 16.40 -12.75 -20.05
CA THR A 237 16.64 -11.43 -20.65
C THR A 237 16.47 -10.40 -19.54
N GLU A 238 17.50 -9.62 -19.30
CA GLU A 238 17.41 -8.45 -18.46
C GLU A 238 16.68 -7.34 -19.22
N ASN A 239 15.50 -6.97 -18.74
CA ASN A 239 14.65 -5.99 -19.44
C ASN A 239 15.23 -4.56 -19.43
N GLU A 240 16.15 -4.28 -18.52
CA GLU A 240 16.74 -2.95 -18.37
C GLU A 240 17.93 -2.74 -19.32
N GLU A 241 18.80 -3.75 -19.47
CA GLU A 241 20.02 -3.67 -20.30
C GLU A 241 19.95 -4.51 -21.58
N LEU A 242 18.85 -5.26 -21.79
CA LEU A 242 18.65 -6.17 -22.94
C LEU A 242 19.72 -7.29 -23.07
N GLN A 243 20.46 -7.54 -22.01
CA GLN A 243 21.40 -8.67 -21.97
C GLN A 243 20.65 -9.99 -21.93
N LYS A 244 21.17 -10.97 -22.63
CA LYS A 244 20.60 -12.32 -22.71
C LYS A 244 21.60 -13.32 -22.19
N ILE A 245 21.21 -14.07 -21.18
CA ILE A 245 22.00 -15.15 -20.60
C ILE A 245 21.23 -16.46 -20.76
N THR A 246 21.86 -17.47 -21.33
CA THR A 246 21.26 -18.80 -21.42
C THR A 246 21.81 -19.67 -20.32
N VAL A 247 20.94 -20.19 -19.49
CA VAL A 247 21.27 -20.99 -18.30
C VAL A 247 20.56 -22.34 -18.32
N ASP A 248 21.19 -23.36 -17.74
CA ASP A 248 20.50 -24.62 -17.44
C ASP A 248 19.76 -24.48 -16.11
N THR A 249 18.43 -24.45 -16.19
CA THR A 249 17.58 -24.27 -15.01
C THR A 249 17.57 -25.49 -14.10
N SER A 250 17.97 -26.69 -14.58
CA SER A 250 17.99 -27.89 -13.74
C SER A 250 19.07 -27.84 -12.66
N GLU A 251 20.19 -27.20 -12.95
CA GLU A 251 21.29 -27.04 -12.02
C GLU A 251 21.10 -25.82 -11.11
N LEU A 252 20.66 -24.70 -11.67
CA LEU A 252 20.58 -23.41 -10.96
C LEU A 252 19.31 -23.22 -10.13
N LYS A 253 18.26 -23.97 -10.40
CA LYS A 253 16.96 -23.76 -9.74
C LYS A 253 17.04 -23.66 -8.21
N LYS A 254 17.72 -24.59 -7.57
CA LYS A 254 17.78 -24.64 -6.10
C LYS A 254 18.51 -23.45 -5.51
N GLU A 255 19.58 -23.03 -6.16
CA GLU A 255 20.37 -21.87 -5.73
C GLU A 255 19.59 -20.58 -5.92
N TYR A 256 19.00 -20.38 -7.09
CA TYR A 256 18.16 -19.23 -7.42
C TYR A 256 16.96 -19.11 -6.46
N ASP A 257 16.18 -20.16 -6.29
CA ASP A 257 15.01 -20.15 -5.40
C ASP A 257 15.41 -19.86 -3.95
N ASN A 258 16.61 -20.29 -3.52
CA ASN A 258 17.15 -19.98 -2.20
C ASN A 258 17.60 -18.51 -2.09
N GLU A 259 18.26 -17.96 -3.09
CA GLU A 259 18.66 -16.55 -3.13
C GLU A 259 17.45 -15.62 -3.10
N VAL A 260 16.41 -15.87 -3.90
CA VAL A 260 15.16 -15.11 -3.89
C VAL A 260 14.49 -15.19 -2.52
N ARG A 261 14.49 -16.36 -1.87
CA ARG A 261 13.93 -16.52 -0.53
C ARG A 261 14.71 -15.71 0.53
N ILE A 262 16.04 -15.69 0.43
CA ILE A 262 16.89 -14.89 1.31
C ILE A 262 16.61 -13.39 1.07
N LEU A 263 16.59 -12.94 -0.17
CA LEU A 263 16.28 -11.57 -0.55
C LEU A 263 14.94 -11.11 0.04
N LEU A 264 13.87 -11.88 -0.14
CA LEU A 264 12.54 -11.55 0.39
C LEU A 264 12.54 -11.51 1.93
N LYS A 265 13.29 -12.39 2.58
CA LYS A 265 13.46 -12.40 4.04
C LYS A 265 14.17 -11.14 4.52
N ASP A 266 15.25 -10.74 3.85
CA ASP A 266 16.06 -9.57 4.21
C ASP A 266 15.29 -8.27 3.97
N ILE A 267 14.56 -8.15 2.86
CA ILE A 267 13.64 -7.03 2.61
C ILE A 267 12.61 -6.93 3.75
N ASN A 268 11.98 -8.05 4.10
CA ASN A 268 10.97 -8.07 5.14
C ASN A 268 11.55 -7.70 6.50
N ALA A 269 12.72 -8.22 6.86
CA ALA A 269 13.40 -7.92 8.12
C ALA A 269 13.79 -6.44 8.21
N GLY A 270 14.42 -5.89 7.16
CA GLY A 270 14.85 -4.49 7.11
C GLY A 270 13.67 -3.51 7.19
N CYS A 271 12.61 -3.75 6.44
CA CYS A 271 11.41 -2.92 6.48
C CYS A 271 10.70 -3.00 7.85
N ASN A 272 10.53 -4.19 8.40
CA ASN A 272 9.86 -4.39 9.69
C ASN A 272 10.63 -3.75 10.86
N TYR A 273 11.97 -3.72 10.81
CA TYR A 273 12.79 -3.06 11.82
C TYR A 273 12.43 -1.58 11.99
N PHE A 274 12.09 -0.90 10.90
CA PHE A 274 11.62 0.49 10.91
C PHE A 274 10.09 0.62 11.00
N GLY A 275 9.38 -0.45 11.33
CA GLY A 275 7.92 -0.48 11.48
C GLY A 275 7.14 -0.61 10.17
N GLY A 276 7.82 -0.69 9.04
CA GLY A 276 7.21 -0.93 7.72
C GLY A 276 6.63 -2.34 7.59
N LYS A 277 5.82 -2.55 6.57
CA LYS A 277 5.25 -3.87 6.25
C LYS A 277 5.52 -4.20 4.80
N VAL A 278 5.74 -5.49 4.54
CA VAL A 278 5.97 -6.01 3.19
C VAL A 278 4.89 -6.99 2.81
N LEU A 279 4.32 -6.84 1.63
CA LEU A 279 3.40 -7.79 1.00
C LEU A 279 3.88 -8.07 -0.42
N LEU A 280 3.75 -9.31 -0.86
CA LEU A 280 4.10 -9.77 -2.20
C LEU A 280 2.83 -10.17 -2.96
N PHE A 281 2.74 -9.81 -4.24
CA PHE A 281 1.62 -10.09 -5.14
C PHE A 281 2.14 -10.59 -6.49
N ASN A 282 1.50 -11.61 -7.04
CA ASN A 282 1.93 -12.21 -8.31
C ASN A 282 1.05 -11.78 -9.51
N ASN A 283 -0.21 -11.46 -9.27
CA ASN A 283 -1.16 -11.13 -10.34
C ASN A 283 -2.35 -10.30 -9.83
N PRO A 284 -3.15 -9.68 -10.72
CA PRO A 284 -4.29 -8.85 -10.32
C PRO A 284 -5.38 -9.59 -9.55
N ARG A 285 -5.58 -10.90 -9.79
CA ARG A 285 -6.58 -11.72 -9.08
C ARG A 285 -6.19 -11.92 -7.62
N GLU A 286 -4.90 -12.07 -7.36
CA GLU A 286 -4.40 -12.17 -5.99
C GLU A 286 -4.63 -10.89 -5.21
N VAL A 287 -4.46 -9.72 -5.84
CA VAL A 287 -4.81 -8.42 -5.22
C VAL A 287 -6.27 -8.44 -4.77
N ASP A 288 -7.17 -8.87 -5.65
CA ASP A 288 -8.61 -8.94 -5.33
C ASP A 288 -8.91 -9.87 -4.16
N ASN A 289 -8.31 -11.06 -4.16
CA ASN A 289 -8.53 -12.05 -3.11
C ASN A 289 -7.95 -11.62 -1.75
N ARG A 290 -6.96 -10.75 -1.76
CA ARG A 290 -6.26 -10.26 -0.56
C ARG A 290 -6.68 -8.84 -0.15
N ILE A 291 -7.77 -8.29 -0.69
CA ILE A 291 -8.32 -6.99 -0.28
C ILE A 291 -8.51 -6.89 1.25
N PRO A 292 -9.05 -7.89 1.98
CA PRO A 292 -9.14 -7.84 3.43
C PRO A 292 -7.77 -7.68 4.11
N LYS A 293 -6.75 -8.37 3.62
CA LYS A 293 -5.38 -8.25 4.14
C LYS A 293 -4.78 -6.86 3.87
N ILE A 294 -5.02 -6.30 2.67
CA ILE A 294 -4.61 -4.93 2.32
C ILE A 294 -5.33 -3.91 3.21
N ALA A 295 -6.61 -4.09 3.46
CA ALA A 295 -7.39 -3.25 4.36
C ALA A 295 -6.90 -3.33 5.82
N GLY A 296 -6.54 -4.53 6.28
CA GLY A 296 -5.90 -4.76 7.59
C GLY A 296 -4.54 -4.06 7.69
N LEU A 297 -3.69 -4.18 6.66
CA LEU A 297 -2.42 -3.47 6.57
C LEU A 297 -2.64 -1.95 6.65
N TYR A 298 -3.59 -1.42 5.88
CA TYR A 298 -3.91 -0.01 5.87
C TYR A 298 -4.34 0.50 7.25
N ARG A 299 -5.18 -0.25 7.98
CA ARG A 299 -5.60 0.06 9.35
C ARG A 299 -4.40 0.11 10.31
N LEU A 300 -3.55 -0.93 10.30
CA LEU A 300 -2.36 -0.98 11.14
C LEU A 300 -1.39 0.19 10.84
N SER A 301 -1.27 0.57 9.56
CA SER A 301 -0.43 1.70 9.15
C SER A 301 -0.99 3.03 9.67
N ARG A 302 -2.30 3.21 9.69
CA ARG A 302 -2.94 4.39 10.32
C ARG A 302 -2.59 4.49 11.81
N GLU A 303 -2.73 3.39 12.55
CA GLU A 303 -2.36 3.33 13.97
C GLU A 303 -0.87 3.63 14.18
N GLY A 304 -0.01 3.13 13.30
CA GLY A 304 1.44 3.35 13.36
C GLY A 304 1.90 4.78 13.12
N VAL A 305 1.15 5.56 12.33
CA VAL A 305 1.43 7.00 12.10
C VAL A 305 1.19 7.84 13.37
N TYR A 306 0.29 7.41 14.25
CA TYR A 306 -0.07 8.13 15.48
C TYR A 306 0.78 7.74 16.69
N ARG A 307 1.53 6.65 16.61
CA ARG A 307 2.52 6.22 17.61
C ARG A 307 3.87 6.87 17.35
#